data_d7fea066e3c30522f9555a992284b48f
#
_entry.id   d7fea066e3c30522f9555a992284b48f
#
_cell.length_a   1.000
_cell.length_b   1.000
_cell.length_c   1.000
_cell.angle_alpha   90.00
_cell.angle_beta   90.00
_cell.angle_gamma   90.00
#
_symmetry.space_group_name_H-M   'P 1'
#
loop_
_entity.id
_entity.type
_entity.pdbx_description
1 polymer ?
#
loop_
_entity_poly.entity_id
_entity_poly.type
_entity_poly.pdbx_seq_one_letter_code
_entity_poly.pdbx_strand_id
1 'polypeptide(L)'
;EEVENVLAAGADVVHFDVMDNHYVPNLTFGAGVCKALKKYGIQAPIDVHLMVKPVDRMIGDFLEAGADIITFHPEASDHIDRSLQLIQSGGAKAGLVFNPATPLHYLDYVLDKVDQVLLMSVNPGFGGQKFIPMTLEKLRQARKMIDASGRDIRLEVDGGVTPANIREIAEAGADMFVAGSAIFCLFFYQAVREKMRAGLAVVGSQQV
;
A
#
# COMPACT_ATOMS: atom_id res chain seq x y z
N GLU A 1 -0.57 18.77 -9.99
CA GLU A 1 0.83 19.28 -10.00
C GLU A 1 1.74 18.36 -9.18
N GLU A 2 1.57 18.21 -7.84
CA GLU A 2 2.49 17.36 -7.03
C GLU A 2 2.51 15.91 -7.49
N VAL A 3 1.34 15.28 -7.74
CA VAL A 3 1.24 13.92 -8.28
C VAL A 3 1.97 13.79 -9.62
N GLU A 4 1.80 14.75 -10.53
CA GLU A 4 2.51 14.75 -11.82
C GLU A 4 4.03 14.86 -11.63
N ASN A 5 4.47 15.71 -10.72
CA ASN A 5 5.90 15.89 -10.43
C ASN A 5 6.54 14.60 -9.88
N VAL A 6 5.85 13.91 -8.98
CA VAL A 6 6.33 12.65 -8.41
C VAL A 6 6.34 11.54 -9.47
N LEU A 7 5.31 11.45 -10.31
CA LEU A 7 5.26 10.52 -11.44
C LEU A 7 6.34 10.84 -12.48
N ALA A 8 6.54 12.12 -12.82
CA ALA A 8 7.61 12.54 -13.72
C ALA A 8 9.00 12.23 -13.13
N ALA A 9 9.15 12.29 -11.81
CA ALA A 9 10.36 11.81 -11.12
C ALA A 9 10.47 10.28 -11.15
N GLY A 10 9.43 9.56 -11.58
CA GLY A 10 9.39 8.13 -11.88
C GLY A 10 8.87 7.25 -10.74
N ALA A 11 7.92 7.74 -9.95
CA ALA A 11 7.07 6.87 -9.15
C ALA A 11 6.20 6.00 -10.08
N ASP A 12 5.97 4.76 -9.68
CA ASP A 12 5.26 3.78 -10.50
C ASP A 12 3.75 3.77 -10.19
N VAL A 13 3.36 4.10 -8.96
CA VAL A 13 2.00 4.01 -8.43
C VAL A 13 1.70 5.22 -7.55
N VAL A 14 0.45 5.66 -7.52
CA VAL A 14 -0.04 6.68 -6.59
C VAL A 14 -0.69 5.99 -5.41
N HIS A 15 -0.02 5.97 -4.26
CA HIS A 15 -0.61 5.46 -3.02
C HIS A 15 -1.55 6.50 -2.39
N PHE A 16 -2.74 6.06 -1.97
CA PHE A 16 -3.85 6.93 -1.62
C PHE A 16 -4.44 6.54 -0.26
N ASP A 17 -3.98 7.19 0.80
CA ASP A 17 -4.37 6.93 2.19
C ASP A 17 -5.73 7.54 2.54
N VAL A 18 -6.72 6.70 2.79
CA VAL A 18 -8.10 7.09 3.15
C VAL A 18 -8.36 6.83 4.62
N MET A 19 -8.68 7.88 5.36
CA MET A 19 -8.90 7.85 6.81
C MET A 19 -10.26 8.47 7.16
N ASP A 20 -11.00 7.84 8.06
CA ASP A 20 -12.38 8.23 8.42
C ASP A 20 -12.55 8.83 9.82
N ASN A 21 -11.46 9.06 10.54
CA ASN A 21 -11.45 9.49 11.94
C ASN A 21 -12.21 8.53 12.89
N HIS A 22 -12.37 7.27 12.47
CA HIS A 22 -12.97 6.21 13.28
C HIS A 22 -12.05 5.01 13.43
N TYR A 23 -11.57 4.45 12.30
CA TYR A 23 -10.58 3.36 12.32
C TYR A 23 -9.21 3.86 12.80
N VAL A 24 -8.81 5.06 12.36
CA VAL A 24 -7.60 5.77 12.80
C VAL A 24 -7.97 7.19 13.27
N PRO A 25 -7.22 7.80 14.21
CA PRO A 25 -7.54 9.12 14.76
C PRO A 25 -7.11 10.27 13.82
N ASN A 26 -7.45 10.18 12.56
CA ASN A 26 -7.19 11.19 11.54
C ASN A 26 -8.24 11.10 10.42
N LEU A 27 -8.44 12.20 9.69
CA LEU A 27 -9.36 12.30 8.57
C LEU A 27 -8.60 12.81 7.35
N THR A 28 -8.75 12.15 6.21
CA THR A 28 -8.14 12.62 4.97
C THR A 28 -9.22 12.95 3.93
N PHE A 29 -9.21 12.33 2.77
CA PHE A 29 -10.09 12.62 1.66
C PHE A 29 -10.83 11.35 1.20
N GLY A 30 -11.95 11.54 0.50
CA GLY A 30 -12.78 10.45 0.00
C GLY A 30 -12.60 10.21 -1.49
N ALA A 31 -13.43 9.32 -2.04
CA ALA A 31 -13.43 8.86 -3.42
C ALA A 31 -13.53 9.99 -4.47
N GLY A 32 -14.10 11.15 -4.10
CA GLY A 32 -14.17 12.31 -4.99
C GLY A 32 -12.81 12.83 -5.46
N VAL A 33 -11.77 12.76 -4.61
CA VAL A 33 -10.40 13.16 -4.98
C VAL A 33 -9.78 12.12 -5.93
N CYS A 34 -9.95 10.82 -5.67
CA CYS A 34 -9.53 9.75 -6.57
C CYS A 34 -10.16 9.94 -7.96
N LYS A 35 -11.48 10.17 -8.02
CA LYS A 35 -12.19 10.44 -9.28
C LYS A 35 -11.67 11.69 -10.00
N ALA A 36 -11.32 12.73 -9.25
CA ALA A 36 -10.73 13.95 -9.82
C ALA A 36 -9.35 13.69 -10.44
N LEU A 37 -8.48 12.88 -9.80
CA LEU A 37 -7.19 12.48 -10.37
C LEU A 37 -7.36 11.72 -11.68
N LYS A 38 -8.26 10.74 -11.73
CA LYS A 38 -8.57 9.98 -12.95
C LYS A 38 -9.12 10.88 -14.05
N LYS A 39 -10.07 11.77 -13.72
CA LYS A 39 -10.63 12.74 -14.68
C LYS A 39 -9.59 13.74 -15.18
N TYR A 40 -8.65 14.12 -14.34
CA TYR A 40 -7.53 14.99 -14.73
C TYR A 40 -6.58 14.33 -15.73
N GLY A 41 -6.57 13.00 -15.81
CA GLY A 41 -5.76 12.25 -16.77
C GLY A 41 -4.56 11.53 -16.19
N ILE A 42 -4.50 11.34 -14.86
CA ILE A 42 -3.47 10.51 -14.24
C ILE A 42 -3.63 9.08 -14.74
N GLN A 43 -2.63 8.58 -15.46
CA GLN A 43 -2.60 7.22 -16.04
C GLN A 43 -1.96 6.18 -15.11
N ALA A 44 -1.12 6.62 -14.17
CA ALA A 44 -0.52 5.71 -13.20
C ALA A 44 -1.61 5.02 -12.38
N PRO A 45 -1.40 3.74 -11.98
CA PRO A 45 -2.32 3.06 -11.08
C PRO A 45 -2.52 3.85 -9.78
N ILE A 46 -3.76 3.88 -9.30
CA ILE A 46 -4.09 4.42 -7.97
C ILE A 46 -4.33 3.24 -7.03
N ASP A 47 -3.47 3.11 -6.05
CA ASP A 47 -3.53 2.12 -4.97
C ASP A 47 -4.17 2.77 -3.73
N VAL A 48 -5.38 2.34 -3.41
CA VAL A 48 -6.19 2.92 -2.33
C VAL A 48 -6.06 2.08 -1.08
N HIS A 49 -5.45 2.64 -0.04
CA HIS A 49 -5.38 2.06 1.28
C HIS A 49 -6.52 2.58 2.16
N LEU A 50 -7.46 1.70 2.50
CA LEU A 50 -8.65 2.04 3.28
C LEU A 50 -8.41 1.83 4.79
N MET A 51 -8.13 2.91 5.50
CA MET A 51 -8.11 2.98 6.96
C MET A 51 -9.48 3.47 7.46
N VAL A 52 -10.54 2.71 7.16
CA VAL A 52 -11.93 3.06 7.44
C VAL A 52 -12.71 1.86 7.97
N LYS A 53 -13.76 2.12 8.76
CA LYS A 53 -14.64 1.07 9.29
C LYS A 53 -16.09 1.57 9.42
N PRO A 54 -17.09 0.82 8.88
CA PRO A 54 -16.99 -0.41 8.08
C PRO A 54 -16.49 -0.14 6.65
N VAL A 55 -15.82 -1.11 6.03
CA VAL A 55 -15.10 -0.90 4.78
C VAL A 55 -15.94 -1.07 3.50
N ASP A 56 -16.93 -1.97 3.48
CA ASP A 56 -17.62 -2.42 2.24
C ASP A 56 -18.22 -1.28 1.40
N ARG A 57 -18.81 -0.28 2.05
CA ARG A 57 -19.37 0.87 1.33
C ARG A 57 -18.28 1.70 0.64
N MET A 58 -17.20 1.95 1.35
CA MET A 58 -16.06 2.73 0.80
C MET A 58 -15.41 1.99 -0.36
N ILE A 59 -15.35 0.66 -0.33
CA ILE A 59 -14.90 -0.14 -1.48
C ILE A 59 -15.73 0.23 -2.73
N GLY A 60 -17.07 0.23 -2.63
CA GLY A 60 -17.96 0.60 -3.73
C GLY A 60 -17.69 2.01 -4.27
N ASP A 61 -17.58 2.99 -3.38
CA ASP A 61 -17.33 4.39 -3.75
C ASP A 61 -15.98 4.57 -4.48
N PHE A 62 -14.92 3.85 -4.07
CA PHE A 62 -13.60 3.92 -4.72
C PHE A 62 -13.53 3.12 -6.02
N LEU A 63 -14.27 2.01 -6.16
CA LEU A 63 -14.44 1.32 -7.44
C LEU A 63 -15.07 2.25 -8.49
N GLU A 64 -16.15 2.95 -8.11
CA GLU A 64 -16.81 3.94 -8.99
C GLU A 64 -15.90 5.15 -9.31
N ALA A 65 -14.96 5.48 -8.42
CA ALA A 65 -13.97 6.52 -8.63
C ALA A 65 -12.82 6.11 -9.56
N GLY A 66 -12.68 4.80 -9.87
CA GLY A 66 -11.68 4.26 -10.77
C GLY A 66 -10.36 3.88 -10.08
N ALA A 67 -10.40 3.47 -8.82
CA ALA A 67 -9.23 2.87 -8.16
C ALA A 67 -8.79 1.59 -8.88
N ASP A 68 -7.48 1.41 -9.05
CA ASP A 68 -6.91 0.23 -9.71
C ASP A 68 -6.59 -0.90 -8.72
N ILE A 69 -6.23 -0.53 -7.50
CA ILE A 69 -5.94 -1.43 -6.39
C ILE A 69 -6.69 -0.90 -5.17
N ILE A 70 -7.30 -1.77 -4.39
CA ILE A 70 -7.93 -1.41 -3.11
C ILE A 70 -7.47 -2.39 -2.05
N THR A 71 -6.88 -1.85 -1.00
CA THR A 71 -6.43 -2.61 0.16
C THR A 71 -7.18 -2.17 1.42
N PHE A 72 -7.49 -3.10 2.31
CA PHE A 72 -8.18 -2.82 3.56
C PHE A 72 -7.67 -3.69 4.71
N HIS A 73 -7.87 -3.21 5.93
CA HIS A 73 -7.50 -3.95 7.13
C HIS A 73 -8.51 -5.06 7.44
N PRO A 74 -8.08 -6.30 7.72
CA PRO A 74 -9.01 -7.40 8.03
C PRO A 74 -9.95 -7.06 9.20
N GLU A 75 -9.51 -6.26 10.17
CA GLU A 75 -10.31 -5.81 11.32
C GLU A 75 -11.44 -4.82 10.93
N ALA A 76 -11.40 -4.29 9.72
CA ALA A 76 -12.41 -3.34 9.22
C ALA A 76 -13.61 -4.03 8.53
N SER A 77 -13.52 -5.34 8.29
CA SER A 77 -14.59 -6.14 7.68
C SER A 77 -15.00 -7.31 8.58
N ASP A 78 -16.31 -7.51 8.73
CA ASP A 78 -16.86 -8.73 9.38
C ASP A 78 -16.81 -9.95 8.44
N HIS A 79 -16.64 -9.74 7.12
CA HIS A 79 -16.66 -10.76 6.08
C HIS A 79 -15.55 -10.52 5.05
N ILE A 80 -14.30 -10.77 5.42
CA ILE A 80 -13.10 -10.48 4.61
C ILE A 80 -13.20 -11.07 3.21
N ASP A 81 -13.59 -12.33 3.08
CA ASP A 81 -13.75 -13.00 1.78
C ASP A 81 -14.74 -12.25 0.87
N ARG A 82 -15.88 -11.83 1.41
CA ARG A 82 -16.89 -11.05 0.66
C ARG A 82 -16.35 -9.69 0.23
N SER A 83 -15.61 -8.99 1.10
CA SER A 83 -15.02 -7.69 0.78
C SER A 83 -13.96 -7.80 -0.31
N LEU A 84 -13.11 -8.84 -0.30
CA LEU A 84 -12.17 -9.13 -1.39
C LEU A 84 -12.90 -9.41 -2.71
N GLN A 85 -13.94 -10.24 -2.69
CA GLN A 85 -14.77 -10.50 -3.89
C GLN A 85 -15.44 -9.24 -4.42
N LEU A 86 -15.90 -8.33 -3.54
CA LEU A 86 -16.49 -7.05 -3.94
C LEU A 86 -15.49 -6.22 -4.75
N ILE A 87 -14.24 -6.11 -4.29
CA ILE A 87 -13.17 -5.40 -5.00
C ILE A 87 -12.92 -6.03 -6.38
N GLN A 88 -12.70 -7.35 -6.42
CA GLN A 88 -12.41 -8.08 -7.66
C GLN A 88 -13.57 -7.99 -8.67
N SER A 89 -14.82 -8.10 -8.21
CA SER A 89 -16.00 -7.97 -9.05
C SER A 89 -16.14 -6.58 -9.65
N GLY A 90 -15.60 -5.55 -9.00
CA GLY A 90 -15.52 -4.18 -9.50
C GLY A 90 -14.35 -3.94 -10.47
N GLY A 91 -13.52 -4.94 -10.73
CA GLY A 91 -12.40 -4.88 -11.68
C GLY A 91 -11.09 -4.34 -11.12
N ALA A 92 -11.01 -4.05 -9.82
CA ALA A 92 -9.78 -3.65 -9.15
C ALA A 92 -9.03 -4.86 -8.56
N LYS A 93 -7.71 -4.72 -8.37
CA LYS A 93 -6.90 -5.66 -7.59
C LYS A 93 -7.25 -5.54 -6.12
N ALA A 94 -7.34 -6.68 -5.43
CA ALA A 94 -7.74 -6.74 -4.04
C ALA A 94 -6.56 -7.05 -3.10
N GLY A 95 -6.48 -6.38 -1.95
CA GLY A 95 -5.43 -6.66 -0.99
C GLY A 95 -5.85 -6.51 0.47
N LEU A 96 -5.02 -7.07 1.35
CA LEU A 96 -5.16 -6.93 2.80
C LEU A 96 -3.99 -6.17 3.41
N VAL A 97 -4.32 -5.32 4.37
CA VAL A 97 -3.36 -4.50 5.12
C VAL A 97 -3.24 -5.01 6.54
N PHE A 98 -2.01 -5.18 7.01
CA PHE A 98 -1.74 -5.69 8.35
C PHE A 98 -1.05 -4.63 9.21
N ASN A 99 -1.70 -4.20 10.29
CA ASN A 99 -1.09 -3.37 11.32
C ASN A 99 0.15 -4.06 11.92
N PRO A 100 1.06 -3.33 12.58
CA PRO A 100 2.26 -3.96 13.16
C PRO A 100 1.97 -5.19 14.01
N ALA A 101 0.91 -5.16 14.81
CA ALA A 101 0.52 -6.26 15.70
C ALA A 101 -0.51 -7.25 15.11
N THR A 102 -1.10 -6.97 13.95
CA THR A 102 -2.08 -7.87 13.31
C THR A 102 -1.39 -9.11 12.75
N PRO A 103 -1.79 -10.32 13.12
CA PRO A 103 -1.14 -11.55 12.67
C PRO A 103 -1.50 -11.89 11.21
N LEU A 104 -0.60 -12.58 10.51
CA LEU A 104 -0.75 -12.96 9.10
C LEU A 104 -1.76 -14.09 8.85
N HIS A 105 -2.24 -14.80 9.88
CA HIS A 105 -3.18 -15.92 9.72
C HIS A 105 -4.52 -15.54 9.06
N TYR A 106 -4.83 -14.25 8.99
CA TYR A 106 -5.97 -13.78 8.18
C TYR A 106 -5.83 -14.12 6.69
N LEU A 107 -4.63 -14.43 6.21
CA LEU A 107 -4.37 -14.87 4.83
C LEU A 107 -4.68 -16.35 4.60
N ASP A 108 -4.74 -17.19 5.64
CA ASP A 108 -4.77 -18.66 5.52
C ASP A 108 -5.87 -19.19 4.60
N TYR A 109 -7.02 -18.52 4.58
CA TYR A 109 -8.19 -18.96 3.79
C TYR A 109 -8.60 -18.00 2.66
N VAL A 110 -7.81 -16.96 2.38
CA VAL A 110 -8.13 -15.95 1.36
C VAL A 110 -6.96 -15.59 0.46
N LEU A 111 -5.82 -16.24 0.64
CA LEU A 111 -4.60 -15.93 -0.13
C LEU A 111 -4.79 -16.11 -1.65
N ASP A 112 -5.72 -16.98 -2.05
CA ASP A 112 -6.10 -17.21 -3.46
C ASP A 112 -6.87 -16.02 -4.09
N LYS A 113 -7.37 -15.08 -3.28
CA LYS A 113 -8.12 -13.89 -3.69
C LYS A 113 -7.36 -12.59 -3.48
N VAL A 114 -6.12 -12.67 -3.03
CA VAL A 114 -5.29 -11.50 -2.73
C VAL A 114 -4.30 -11.28 -3.86
N ASP A 115 -4.27 -10.05 -4.38
CA ASP A 115 -3.29 -9.58 -5.37
C ASP A 115 -2.17 -8.78 -4.70
N GLN A 116 -2.42 -8.25 -3.50
CA GLN A 116 -1.48 -7.42 -2.74
C GLN A 116 -1.61 -7.64 -1.24
N VAL A 117 -0.47 -7.75 -0.57
CA VAL A 117 -0.35 -7.75 0.90
C VAL A 117 0.43 -6.51 1.29
N LEU A 118 -0.17 -5.61 2.07
CA LEU A 118 0.48 -4.43 2.60
C LEU A 118 0.79 -4.62 4.09
N LEU A 119 2.05 -4.46 4.48
CA LEU A 119 2.48 -4.47 5.88
C LEU A 119 2.76 -3.05 6.37
N MET A 120 2.04 -2.62 7.39
CA MET A 120 2.33 -1.38 8.08
C MET A 120 3.59 -1.52 8.93
N SER A 121 4.55 -0.68 8.68
CA SER A 121 5.78 -0.57 9.48
C SER A 121 5.76 0.59 10.47
N VAL A 122 4.61 1.22 10.60
CA VAL A 122 4.24 2.21 11.62
C VAL A 122 2.80 1.97 12.05
N ASN A 123 2.34 2.59 13.13
CA ASN A 123 0.90 2.60 13.42
C ASN A 123 0.20 3.56 12.44
N PRO A 124 -0.87 3.12 11.73
CA PRO A 124 -1.52 3.94 10.73
C PRO A 124 -2.19 5.19 11.33
N GLY A 125 -2.34 6.25 10.52
CA GLY A 125 -3.01 7.49 10.89
C GLY A 125 -2.17 8.76 10.69
N PHE A 126 -0.85 8.68 10.81
CA PHE A 126 0.02 9.86 10.67
C PHE A 126 1.33 9.50 9.96
N GLY A 127 1.78 10.38 9.07
CA GLY A 127 3.07 10.27 8.41
C GLY A 127 4.26 10.66 9.32
N GLY A 128 5.49 10.44 8.84
CA GLY A 128 6.72 10.88 9.51
C GLY A 128 7.15 10.03 10.72
N GLN A 129 6.55 8.89 10.93
CA GLN A 129 6.91 7.96 12.00
C GLN A 129 8.17 7.15 11.65
N LYS A 130 8.84 6.63 12.69
CA LYS A 130 10.00 5.75 12.52
C LYS A 130 9.55 4.33 12.21
N PHE A 131 10.25 3.68 11.30
CA PHE A 131 10.08 2.28 10.96
C PHE A 131 10.17 1.36 12.20
N ILE A 132 9.22 0.45 12.35
CA ILE A 132 9.19 -0.54 13.43
C ILE A 132 10.01 -1.77 13.00
N PRO A 133 11.17 -2.07 13.63
CA PRO A 133 12.10 -3.11 13.15
C PRO A 133 11.51 -4.52 13.08
N MET A 134 10.53 -4.85 13.93
CA MET A 134 9.85 -6.16 13.91
C MET A 134 9.09 -6.43 12.60
N THR A 135 8.80 -5.39 11.82
CA THR A 135 8.17 -5.54 10.51
C THR A 135 9.06 -6.32 9.54
N LEU A 136 10.40 -6.27 9.68
CA LEU A 136 11.31 -7.06 8.85
C LEU A 136 11.07 -8.57 8.98
N GLU A 137 10.84 -9.05 10.21
CA GLU A 137 10.52 -10.46 10.43
C GLU A 137 9.15 -10.82 9.84
N LYS A 138 8.18 -9.93 9.98
CA LYS A 138 6.84 -10.12 9.41
C LYS A 138 6.86 -10.11 7.88
N LEU A 139 7.71 -9.29 7.26
CA LEU A 139 7.95 -9.30 5.81
C LEU A 139 8.49 -10.66 5.35
N ARG A 140 9.49 -11.22 6.03
CA ARG A 140 10.05 -12.55 5.70
C ARG A 140 8.98 -13.65 5.79
N GLN A 141 8.13 -13.59 6.81
CA GLN A 141 7.02 -14.54 6.98
C GLN A 141 5.99 -14.39 5.85
N ALA A 142 5.56 -13.16 5.53
CA ALA A 142 4.62 -12.90 4.45
C ALA A 142 5.20 -13.33 3.09
N ARG A 143 6.46 -13.02 2.80
CA ARG A 143 7.15 -13.44 1.58
C ARG A 143 7.17 -14.96 1.44
N LYS A 144 7.49 -15.68 2.51
CA LYS A 144 7.47 -17.14 2.52
C LYS A 144 6.08 -17.71 2.24
N MET A 145 5.02 -17.12 2.78
CA MET A 145 3.63 -17.52 2.51
C MET A 145 3.27 -17.29 1.03
N ILE A 146 3.62 -16.14 0.49
CA ILE A 146 3.36 -15.76 -0.90
C ILE A 146 4.10 -16.72 -1.85
N ASP A 147 5.39 -16.94 -1.63
CA ASP A 147 6.22 -17.85 -2.47
C ASP A 147 5.69 -19.29 -2.43
N ALA A 148 5.29 -19.77 -1.25
CA ALA A 148 4.70 -21.10 -1.09
C ALA A 148 3.34 -21.24 -1.81
N SER A 149 2.61 -20.15 -2.03
CA SER A 149 1.34 -20.16 -2.77
C SER A 149 1.53 -20.32 -4.29
N GLY A 150 2.70 -20.00 -4.82
CA GLY A 150 2.99 -19.95 -6.25
C GLY A 150 2.26 -18.85 -7.02
N ARG A 151 1.67 -17.87 -6.32
CA ARG A 151 0.89 -16.77 -6.90
C ARG A 151 1.73 -15.50 -7.03
N ASP A 152 1.40 -14.68 -8.02
CA ASP A 152 1.98 -13.34 -8.20
C ASP A 152 1.23 -12.34 -7.28
N ILE A 153 1.65 -12.26 -6.02
CA ILE A 153 1.10 -11.35 -5.02
C ILE A 153 2.18 -10.34 -4.65
N ARG A 154 1.86 -9.06 -4.77
CA ARG A 154 2.76 -7.98 -4.36
C ARG A 154 2.85 -7.91 -2.83
N LEU A 155 4.07 -7.74 -2.33
CA LEU A 155 4.34 -7.51 -0.92
C LEU A 155 4.80 -6.07 -0.71
N GLU A 156 3.87 -5.27 -0.26
CA GLU A 156 4.06 -3.84 -0.04
C GLU A 156 4.39 -3.53 1.41
N VAL A 157 5.13 -2.47 1.63
CA VAL A 157 5.44 -1.92 2.96
C VAL A 157 5.14 -0.43 2.99
N ASP A 158 4.48 0.02 4.06
CA ASP A 158 4.21 1.44 4.31
C ASP A 158 4.59 1.84 5.73
N GLY A 159 5.36 2.93 5.80
CA GLY A 159 5.73 3.62 7.03
C GLY A 159 7.23 3.67 7.31
N GLY A 160 7.79 4.88 7.36
CA GLY A 160 9.18 5.10 7.72
C GLY A 160 10.22 4.54 6.75
N VAL A 161 9.82 4.28 5.49
CA VAL A 161 10.73 3.85 4.42
C VAL A 161 11.59 5.05 3.99
N THR A 162 12.90 4.83 3.92
CA THR A 162 13.89 5.85 3.60
C THR A 162 14.99 5.25 2.73
N PRO A 163 15.82 6.08 2.06
CA PRO A 163 16.99 5.56 1.32
C PRO A 163 17.99 4.76 2.18
N ALA A 164 17.97 4.96 3.50
CA ALA A 164 18.88 4.29 4.41
C ALA A 164 18.46 2.85 4.74
N ASN A 165 17.14 2.57 4.76
CA ASN A 165 16.61 1.25 5.18
C ASN A 165 15.92 0.47 4.05
N ILE A 166 15.66 1.06 2.89
CA ILE A 166 14.92 0.42 1.80
C ILE A 166 15.55 -0.89 1.34
N ARG A 167 16.88 -0.96 1.33
CA ARG A 167 17.60 -2.18 0.96
C ARG A 167 17.31 -3.34 1.90
N GLU A 168 17.39 -3.10 3.22
CA GLU A 168 17.11 -4.13 4.22
C GLU A 168 15.65 -4.59 4.15
N ILE A 169 14.72 -3.67 3.87
CA ILE A 169 13.30 -3.95 3.71
C ILE A 169 13.07 -4.83 2.47
N ALA A 170 13.75 -4.53 1.36
CA ALA A 170 13.68 -5.35 0.14
C ALA A 170 14.30 -6.73 0.34
N GLU A 171 15.44 -6.84 1.01
CA GLU A 171 16.07 -8.11 1.39
C GLU A 171 15.18 -8.95 2.33
N ALA A 172 14.30 -8.30 3.09
CA ALA A 172 13.29 -8.98 3.91
C ALA A 172 12.09 -9.50 3.07
N GLY A 173 11.99 -9.13 1.79
CA GLY A 173 11.02 -9.68 0.84
C GLY A 173 10.01 -8.69 0.27
N ALA A 174 10.01 -7.42 0.67
CA ALA A 174 9.15 -6.42 0.06
C ALA A 174 9.55 -6.15 -1.40
N ASP A 175 8.57 -5.99 -2.27
CA ASP A 175 8.73 -5.66 -3.69
C ASP A 175 7.99 -4.38 -4.12
N MET A 176 7.24 -3.76 -3.19
CA MET A 176 6.58 -2.48 -3.35
C MET A 176 6.76 -1.61 -2.09
N PHE A 177 7.02 -0.31 -2.25
CA PHE A 177 7.43 0.57 -1.16
C PHE A 177 6.67 1.88 -1.20
N VAL A 178 6.02 2.24 -0.08
CA VAL A 178 5.39 3.55 0.10
C VAL A 178 6.36 4.50 0.77
N ALA A 179 6.65 5.62 0.12
CA ALA A 179 7.57 6.63 0.60
C ALA A 179 6.93 8.02 0.55
N GLY A 180 6.08 8.34 1.53
CA GLY A 180 5.40 9.64 1.62
C GLY A 180 6.34 10.75 2.07
N SER A 181 6.58 10.88 3.38
CA SER A 181 7.37 11.98 3.94
C SER A 181 8.81 12.05 3.41
N ALA A 182 9.43 10.90 3.09
CA ALA A 182 10.76 10.86 2.51
C ALA A 182 10.84 11.50 1.11
N ILE A 183 9.74 11.54 0.38
CA ILE A 183 9.64 12.13 -0.97
C ILE A 183 9.08 13.57 -0.86
N PHE A 184 7.90 13.75 -0.28
CA PHE A 184 7.18 15.03 -0.30
C PHE A 184 7.77 16.13 0.60
N CYS A 185 8.53 15.77 1.65
CA CYS A 185 9.20 16.76 2.50
C CYS A 185 10.48 17.35 1.89
N LEU A 186 10.96 16.79 0.80
CA LEU A 186 12.18 17.24 0.11
C LEU A 186 11.78 17.61 -1.32
N PHE A 187 11.87 18.88 -1.70
CA PHE A 187 11.60 19.39 -3.05
C PHE A 187 12.49 18.79 -4.18
N PHE A 188 13.16 17.68 -3.91
CA PHE A 188 14.09 16.99 -4.83
C PHE A 188 13.63 15.54 -5.08
N TYR A 189 12.39 15.34 -5.54
CA TYR A 189 11.76 14.02 -5.79
C TYR A 189 12.68 13.05 -6.55
N GLN A 190 13.31 13.52 -7.64
CA GLN A 190 14.18 12.69 -8.46
C GLN A 190 15.41 12.18 -7.69
N ALA A 191 16.07 13.05 -6.93
CA ALA A 191 17.27 12.67 -6.18
C ALA A 191 16.98 11.65 -5.06
N VAL A 192 15.82 11.75 -4.42
CA VAL A 192 15.40 10.79 -3.39
C VAL A 192 15.08 9.44 -4.02
N ARG A 193 14.31 9.42 -5.13
CA ARG A 193 13.99 8.19 -5.86
C ARG A 193 15.27 7.50 -6.39
N GLU A 194 16.19 8.24 -6.97
CA GLU A 194 17.48 7.67 -7.44
C GLU A 194 18.26 6.98 -6.31
N LYS A 195 18.30 7.59 -5.12
CA LYS A 195 18.91 6.96 -3.94
C LYS A 195 18.16 5.69 -3.51
N MET A 196 16.83 5.69 -3.56
CA MET A 196 16.01 4.51 -3.25
C MET A 196 16.26 3.40 -4.26
N ARG A 197 16.20 3.69 -5.55
CA ARG A 197 16.47 2.70 -6.62
C ARG A 197 17.92 2.17 -6.58
N ALA A 198 18.88 3.00 -6.23
CA ALA A 198 20.26 2.54 -6.04
C ALA A 198 20.37 1.53 -4.88
N GLY A 199 19.60 1.73 -3.79
CA GLY A 199 19.51 0.77 -2.70
C GLY A 199 18.88 -0.57 -3.14
N LEU A 200 17.95 -0.53 -4.10
CA LEU A 200 17.23 -1.72 -4.62
C LEU A 200 18.01 -2.44 -5.73
N ALA A 201 18.89 -1.78 -6.46
CA ALA A 201 19.61 -2.33 -7.62
C ALA A 201 20.43 -3.61 -7.29
N VAL A 202 20.73 -3.84 -6.02
CA VAL A 202 21.46 -5.03 -5.54
C VAL A 202 20.54 -6.22 -5.27
N VAL A 203 19.20 -6.00 -5.15
CA VAL A 203 18.23 -7.01 -4.71
C VAL A 203 17.35 -7.52 -5.87
N GLY A 204 17.46 -6.96 -7.06
CA GLY A 204 16.68 -7.32 -8.24
C GLY A 204 15.65 -6.25 -8.64
N SER A 205 14.95 -6.43 -9.77
CA SER A 205 13.99 -5.45 -10.28
C SER A 205 12.74 -5.35 -9.41
N GLN A 206 12.61 -4.29 -8.63
CA GLN A 206 11.47 -4.00 -7.76
C GLN A 206 10.90 -2.61 -8.06
N GLN A 207 9.60 -2.41 -7.79
CA GLN A 207 8.89 -1.15 -8.02
C GLN A 207 8.99 -0.22 -6.80
N VAL A 208 9.17 1.07 -7.04
CA VAL A 208 9.21 2.14 -6.02
C VAL A 208 8.14 3.17 -6.30
#